data_26d8243c4035ebc94287fb3539238255
#
_entry.id   26d8243c4035ebc94287fb3539238255
#
_cell.length_a   1.000
_cell.length_b   1.000
_cell.length_c   1.000
_cell.angle_alpha   90.00
_cell.angle_beta   90.00
_cell.angle_gamma   90.00
#
_symmetry.space_group_name_H-M   'P 1'
#
loop_
_entity.id
_entity.type
_entity.pdbx_description
1 polymer ?
#
loop_
_entity_poly.entity_id
_entity_poly.type
_entity_poly.pdbx_seq_one_letter_code
_entity_poly.pdbx_strand_id
1 'polypeptide(L)'
;MMQQQSALVLHVRPYRESSAIVQFMTKEQGRIAGVVRGFRGTSKRGNAVQPFSLGTLRYFGRSNLINVSSFECAHFFSLRGDVLFAGLYLLELLTRLVAERQREPAVFADAVSTLTSMEAGHDLQTCLRNF
;
A
#
# COMPACT_ATOMS: atom_id res chain seq x y z
N MET A 1 9.40 3.58 -19.73
CA MET A 1 10.34 4.21 -18.80
C MET A 1 10.02 3.77 -17.37
N MET A 2 11.05 3.39 -16.64
CA MET A 2 10.89 2.96 -15.24
C MET A 2 10.60 4.16 -14.35
N GLN A 3 9.59 4.02 -13.49
CA GLN A 3 9.26 5.03 -12.49
C GLN A 3 9.49 4.47 -11.09
N GLN A 4 9.73 5.36 -10.14
CA GLN A 4 9.97 4.98 -8.75
C GLN A 4 9.17 5.90 -7.83
N GLN A 5 8.47 5.31 -6.85
CA GLN A 5 7.62 6.02 -5.92
C GLN A 5 7.72 5.43 -4.53
N SER A 6 7.57 6.27 -3.50
CA SER A 6 7.24 5.76 -2.18
C SER A 6 5.79 5.29 -2.22
N ALA A 7 5.53 4.12 -1.69
CA ALA A 7 4.21 3.51 -1.80
C ALA A 7 3.84 2.70 -0.57
N LEU A 8 2.56 2.73 -0.25
CA LEU A 8 1.94 1.92 0.80
C LEU A 8 1.04 0.89 0.12
N VAL A 9 1.22 -0.38 0.45
CA VAL A 9 0.39 -1.46 -0.09
C VAL A 9 -0.96 -1.44 0.61
N LEU A 10 -2.03 -1.28 -0.17
CA LEU A 10 -3.39 -1.21 0.36
C LEU A 10 -4.12 -2.53 0.29
N HIS A 11 -4.02 -3.22 -0.83
CA HIS A 11 -4.80 -4.42 -1.08
C HIS A 11 -4.05 -5.33 -2.06
N VAL A 12 -4.12 -6.63 -1.83
CA VAL A 12 -3.49 -7.66 -2.67
C VAL A 12 -4.54 -8.70 -2.99
N ARG A 13 -4.71 -9.02 -4.27
CA ARG A 13 -5.59 -10.11 -4.66
C ARG A 13 -4.92 -11.00 -5.69
N PRO A 14 -5.14 -12.32 -5.62
CA PRO A 14 -4.58 -13.22 -6.62
C PRO A 14 -5.07 -12.88 -8.03
N TYR A 15 -4.18 -13.04 -9.01
CA TYR A 15 -4.48 -12.78 -10.39
C TYR A 15 -3.79 -13.84 -11.25
N ARG A 16 -4.57 -14.61 -11.99
CA ARG A 16 -4.06 -15.75 -12.75
C ARG A 16 -3.32 -16.73 -11.84
N GLU A 17 -2.41 -17.53 -12.39
CA GLU A 17 -1.80 -18.63 -11.63
C GLU A 17 -0.70 -18.18 -10.66
N SER A 18 0.12 -17.23 -11.08
CA SER A 18 1.31 -16.88 -10.30
C SER A 18 1.51 -15.38 -10.14
N SER A 19 0.44 -14.61 -10.26
CA SER A 19 0.51 -13.15 -10.17
C SER A 19 -0.51 -12.63 -9.16
N ALA A 20 -0.35 -11.36 -8.79
CA ALA A 20 -1.32 -10.66 -7.96
C ALA A 20 -1.53 -9.26 -8.53
N ILE A 21 -2.73 -8.74 -8.36
CA ILE A 21 -3.02 -7.34 -8.60
C ILE A 21 -2.97 -6.65 -7.24
N VAL A 22 -2.13 -5.62 -7.14
CA VAL A 22 -1.88 -4.92 -5.90
C VAL A 22 -2.29 -3.46 -6.06
N GLN A 23 -3.05 -2.97 -5.06
CA GLN A 23 -3.39 -1.55 -4.97
C GLN A 23 -2.35 -0.87 -4.10
N PHE A 24 -1.74 0.19 -4.64
CA PHE A 24 -0.76 0.99 -3.91
C PHE A 24 -1.28 2.41 -3.76
N MET A 25 -1.03 3.02 -2.60
CA MET A 25 -1.13 4.46 -2.45
C MET A 25 0.27 5.02 -2.60
N THR A 26 0.50 5.84 -3.62
CA THR A 26 1.82 6.42 -3.88
C THR A 26 1.86 7.88 -3.47
N LYS A 27 3.06 8.36 -3.18
CA LYS A 27 3.25 9.74 -2.74
C LYS A 27 2.92 10.76 -3.85
N GLU A 28 3.34 10.49 -5.08
CA GLU A 28 3.26 11.48 -6.15
C GLU A 28 2.24 11.15 -7.24
N GLN A 29 1.74 9.92 -7.30
CA GLN A 29 0.84 9.49 -8.35
C GLN A 29 -0.54 9.04 -7.84
N GLY A 30 -0.81 9.23 -6.54
CA GLY A 30 -2.07 8.78 -5.97
C GLY A 30 -2.18 7.27 -5.92
N ARG A 31 -3.40 6.76 -6.05
CA ARG A 31 -3.64 5.32 -6.00
C ARG A 31 -3.39 4.71 -7.37
N ILE A 32 -2.58 3.66 -7.42
CA ILE A 32 -2.30 2.93 -8.66
C ILE A 32 -2.43 1.43 -8.42
N ALA A 33 -2.83 0.71 -9.47
CA ALA A 33 -2.94 -0.74 -9.43
C ALA A 33 -1.84 -1.34 -10.31
N GLY A 34 -1.21 -2.40 -9.84
CA GLY A 34 -0.14 -3.04 -10.60
C GLY A 34 -0.15 -4.54 -10.50
N VAL A 35 0.42 -5.18 -11.51
CA VAL A 35 0.60 -6.62 -11.54
C VAL A 35 1.96 -6.97 -10.97
N VAL A 36 1.97 -7.82 -9.95
CA VAL A 36 3.19 -8.39 -9.37
C VAL A 36 3.26 -9.83 -9.83
N ARG A 37 4.28 -10.16 -10.61
CA ARG A 37 4.48 -11.52 -11.13
C ARG A 37 5.30 -12.35 -10.17
N GLY A 38 5.11 -13.67 -10.19
CA GLY A 38 5.80 -14.57 -9.30
C GLY A 38 5.38 -14.42 -7.85
N PHE A 39 4.15 -13.96 -7.63
CA PHE A 39 3.62 -13.71 -6.29
C PHE A 39 3.43 -15.00 -5.49
N ARG A 40 2.98 -16.06 -6.14
CA ARG A 40 2.77 -17.35 -5.47
C ARG A 40 4.03 -18.19 -5.53
N GLY A 41 4.41 -18.77 -4.41
CA GLY A 41 5.56 -19.63 -4.30
C GLY A 41 6.54 -19.11 -3.27
N THR A 42 7.80 -19.55 -3.36
CA THR A 42 8.85 -19.22 -2.39
C THR A 42 9.55 -17.89 -2.67
N SER A 43 9.02 -17.11 -3.59
CA SER A 43 9.63 -15.84 -3.98
C SER A 43 9.61 -14.85 -2.82
N LYS A 44 10.76 -14.29 -2.48
CA LYS A 44 10.87 -13.22 -1.50
C LYS A 44 10.07 -11.99 -1.92
N ARG A 45 9.93 -11.76 -3.22
CA ARG A 45 9.16 -10.66 -3.77
C ARG A 45 7.69 -10.74 -3.35
N GLY A 46 7.11 -11.91 -3.41
CA GLY A 46 5.72 -12.11 -3.01
C GLY A 46 5.49 -11.87 -1.53
N ASN A 47 6.48 -12.22 -0.69
CA ASN A 47 6.39 -12.04 0.74
C ASN A 47 6.49 -10.58 1.18
N ALA A 48 7.14 -9.75 0.37
CA ALA A 48 7.31 -8.33 0.69
C ALA A 48 6.09 -7.49 0.32
N VAL A 49 5.23 -8.00 -0.57
CA VAL A 49 4.09 -7.24 -1.07
C VAL A 49 2.84 -7.70 -0.33
N GLN A 50 2.56 -7.05 0.80
CA GLN A 50 1.38 -7.35 1.60
C GLN A 50 0.82 -6.05 2.17
N PRO A 51 -0.47 -6.00 2.51
CA PRO A 51 -1.06 -4.80 3.11
C PRO A 51 -0.26 -4.33 4.32
N PHE A 52 -0.22 -3.03 4.54
CA PHE A 52 0.56 -2.37 5.57
C PHE A 52 2.07 -2.31 5.31
N SER A 53 2.53 -2.73 4.15
CA SER A 53 3.95 -2.57 3.77
C SER A 53 4.15 -1.19 3.14
N LEU A 54 5.11 -0.46 3.67
CA LEU A 54 5.55 0.84 3.13
C LEU A 54 6.93 0.65 2.54
N GLY A 55 7.13 1.09 1.32
CA GLY A 55 8.43 0.89 0.68
C GLY A 55 8.58 1.66 -0.62
N THR A 56 9.53 1.23 -1.40
CA THR A 56 9.85 1.82 -2.69
C THR A 56 9.32 0.92 -3.80
N LEU A 57 8.42 1.47 -4.60
CA LEU A 57 7.81 0.81 -5.73
C LEU A 57 8.50 1.25 -7.01
N ARG A 58 8.98 0.29 -7.80
CA ARG A 58 9.50 0.54 -9.14
C ARG A 58 8.57 -0.13 -10.14
N TYR A 59 8.13 0.62 -11.13
CA TYR A 59 7.13 0.14 -12.06
C TYR A 59 7.26 0.82 -13.42
N PHE A 60 6.57 0.25 -14.41
CA PHE A 60 6.51 0.83 -15.74
C PHE A 60 5.11 0.57 -16.32
N GLY A 61 4.78 1.35 -17.33
CA GLY A 61 3.47 1.27 -17.98
C GLY A 61 2.60 2.48 -17.67
N ARG A 62 1.64 2.74 -18.55
CA ARG A 62 0.74 3.88 -18.45
C ARG A 62 -0.74 3.48 -18.41
N SER A 63 -1.03 2.20 -18.53
CA SER A 63 -2.40 1.73 -18.48
C SER A 63 -2.94 1.80 -17.05
N ASN A 64 -4.21 1.48 -16.89
CA ASN A 64 -4.82 1.43 -15.56
C ASN A 64 -4.19 0.37 -14.68
N LEU A 65 -3.48 -0.58 -15.27
CA LEU A 65 -2.79 -1.64 -14.56
C LEU A 65 -1.32 -1.59 -14.96
N ILE A 66 -0.47 -1.05 -14.08
CA ILE A 66 0.97 -0.94 -14.35
C ILE A 66 1.67 -2.28 -14.09
N ASN A 67 2.92 -2.37 -14.53
CA ASN A 67 3.74 -3.55 -14.31
C ASN A 67 4.74 -3.24 -13.20
N VAL A 68 4.68 -4.00 -12.09
CA VAL A 68 5.60 -3.82 -10.98
C VAL A 68 6.91 -4.53 -11.31
N SER A 69 8.00 -3.75 -11.32
CA SER A 69 9.34 -4.30 -11.49
C SER A 69 9.87 -4.82 -10.15
N SER A 70 9.72 -4.02 -9.10
CA SER A 70 10.14 -4.42 -7.76
C SER A 70 9.42 -3.59 -6.72
N PHE A 71 9.34 -4.14 -5.51
CA PHE A 71 8.86 -3.41 -4.33
C PHE A 71 9.78 -3.77 -3.18
N GLU A 72 10.50 -2.78 -2.67
CA GLU A 72 11.38 -2.96 -1.51
C GLU A 72 10.67 -2.42 -0.27
N CYS A 73 10.29 -3.33 0.62
CA CYS A 73 9.62 -2.97 1.86
C CYS A 73 10.62 -2.32 2.82
N ALA A 74 10.35 -1.07 3.20
CA ALA A 74 11.16 -0.37 4.20
C ALA A 74 10.61 -0.60 5.60
N HIS A 75 9.29 -0.69 5.73
CA HIS A 75 8.64 -0.89 7.02
C HIS A 75 7.29 -1.59 6.83
N PHE A 76 7.03 -2.58 7.67
CA PHE A 76 5.73 -3.24 7.75
C PHE A 76 5.07 -2.83 9.05
N PHE A 77 3.89 -2.20 8.96
CA PHE A 77 3.15 -1.77 10.15
C PHE A 77 2.47 -2.99 10.78
N SER A 78 3.00 -3.42 11.93
CA SER A 78 2.47 -4.57 12.65
C SER A 78 1.39 -4.10 13.62
N LEU A 79 0.14 -4.40 13.28
CA LEU A 79 -1.04 -4.00 14.07
C LEU A 79 -1.75 -5.25 14.58
N ARG A 80 -2.33 -5.17 15.77
CA ARG A 80 -2.99 -6.31 16.40
C ARG A 80 -4.32 -5.89 17.03
N GLY A 81 -5.22 -6.87 17.15
CA GLY A 81 -6.51 -6.67 17.82
C GLY A 81 -7.35 -5.59 17.17
N ASP A 82 -7.94 -4.73 17.98
CA ASP A 82 -8.81 -3.66 17.49
C ASP A 82 -8.05 -2.67 16.61
N VAL A 83 -6.76 -2.48 16.89
CA VAL A 83 -5.93 -1.58 16.10
C VAL A 83 -5.75 -2.12 14.69
N LEU A 84 -5.66 -3.44 14.52
CA LEU A 84 -5.59 -4.04 13.20
C LEU A 84 -6.86 -3.75 12.40
N PHE A 85 -8.03 -3.90 13.01
CA PHE A 85 -9.30 -3.62 12.32
C PHE A 85 -9.37 -2.15 11.91
N ALA A 86 -8.93 -1.25 12.78
CA ALA A 86 -8.90 0.18 12.46
C ALA A 86 -7.94 0.46 11.29
N GLY A 87 -6.80 -0.20 11.26
CA GLY A 87 -5.84 -0.09 10.17
C GLY A 87 -6.42 -0.60 8.85
N LEU A 88 -7.11 -1.74 8.88
CA LEU A 88 -7.76 -2.28 7.69
C LEU A 88 -8.84 -1.31 7.18
N TYR A 89 -9.58 -0.70 8.09
CA TYR A 89 -10.57 0.32 7.72
C TYR A 89 -9.90 1.51 7.03
N LEU A 90 -8.76 1.96 7.55
CA LEU A 90 -8.00 3.05 6.94
C LEU A 90 -7.59 2.71 5.51
N LEU A 91 -7.06 1.50 5.29
CA LEU A 91 -6.66 1.08 3.95
C LEU A 91 -7.87 1.03 3.01
N GLU A 92 -9.01 0.58 3.51
CA GLU A 92 -10.24 0.53 2.72
C GLU A 92 -10.71 1.94 2.35
N LEU A 93 -10.64 2.89 3.29
CA LEU A 93 -10.98 4.28 3.01
C LEU A 93 -10.10 4.85 1.90
N LEU A 94 -8.80 4.61 1.96
CA LEU A 94 -7.88 5.09 0.92
C LEU A 94 -8.24 4.49 -0.44
N THR A 95 -8.56 3.20 -0.47
CA THR A 95 -8.94 2.52 -1.70
C THR A 95 -10.20 3.10 -2.32
N ARG A 96 -11.17 3.47 -1.48
CA ARG A 96 -12.47 3.97 -1.96
C ARG A 96 -12.47 5.47 -2.25
N LEU A 97 -11.74 6.26 -1.46
CA LEU A 97 -11.86 7.72 -1.51
C LEU A 97 -10.81 8.38 -2.39
N VAL A 98 -9.64 7.76 -2.55
CA VAL A 98 -8.60 8.32 -3.40
C VAL A 98 -8.80 7.80 -4.82
N ALA A 99 -8.98 8.70 -5.77
CA ALA A 99 -9.14 8.33 -7.17
C ALA A 99 -7.82 7.82 -7.74
N GLU A 100 -7.92 6.92 -8.74
CA GLU A 100 -6.73 6.43 -9.42
C GLU A 100 -6.00 7.58 -10.09
N ARG A 101 -4.69 7.59 -9.93
CA ARG A 101 -3.78 8.56 -10.55
C ARG A 101 -3.99 9.98 -10.06
N GLN A 102 -4.75 10.19 -8.99
CA GLN A 102 -4.94 11.52 -8.41
C GLN A 102 -3.88 11.75 -7.34
N ARG A 103 -3.02 12.73 -7.59
CA ARG A 103 -1.92 13.06 -6.69
C ARG A 103 -2.47 13.64 -5.39
N GLU A 104 -2.17 12.98 -4.27
CA GLU A 104 -2.63 13.37 -2.93
C GLU A 104 -1.51 13.16 -1.91
N PRO A 105 -0.40 13.93 -2.00
CA PRO A 105 0.75 13.68 -1.12
C PRO A 105 0.43 13.92 0.36
N ALA A 106 -0.47 14.84 0.67
CA ALA A 106 -0.87 15.08 2.05
C ALA A 106 -1.63 13.89 2.64
N VAL A 107 -2.51 13.28 1.84
CA VAL A 107 -3.25 12.08 2.25
C VAL A 107 -2.29 10.92 2.47
N PHE A 108 -1.31 10.76 1.58
CA PHE A 108 -0.28 9.74 1.74
C PHE A 108 0.48 9.94 3.06
N ALA A 109 0.95 11.15 3.32
CA ALA A 109 1.69 11.45 4.54
C ALA A 109 0.84 11.23 5.79
N ASP A 110 -0.42 11.64 5.76
CA ASP A 110 -1.34 11.47 6.88
C ASP A 110 -1.62 9.99 7.16
N ALA A 111 -1.76 9.18 6.11
CA ALA A 111 -1.97 7.75 6.25
C ALA A 111 -0.77 7.08 6.92
N VAL A 112 0.44 7.40 6.46
CA VAL A 112 1.67 6.86 7.03
C VAL A 112 1.81 7.29 8.49
N SER A 113 1.54 8.55 8.79
CA SER A 113 1.62 9.08 10.16
C SER A 113 0.62 8.39 11.07
N THR A 114 -0.61 8.16 10.59
CA THR A 114 -1.65 7.49 11.36
C THR A 114 -1.27 6.05 11.67
N LEU A 115 -0.77 5.31 10.67
CA LEU A 115 -0.32 3.94 10.88
C LEU A 115 0.86 3.87 11.84
N THR A 116 1.77 4.83 11.77
CA THR A 116 2.90 4.92 12.69
C THR A 116 2.40 5.10 14.12
N SER A 117 1.43 5.97 14.33
CA SER A 117 0.86 6.20 15.66
C SER A 117 0.11 4.97 16.17
N MET A 118 -0.63 4.29 15.31
CA MET A 118 -1.32 3.06 15.67
C MET A 118 -0.34 1.97 16.11
N GLU A 119 0.73 1.81 15.36
CA GLU A 119 1.75 0.80 15.69
C GLU A 119 2.45 1.11 16.99
N ALA A 120 2.65 2.38 17.29
CA ALA A 120 3.27 2.82 18.54
C ALA A 120 2.35 2.68 19.75
N GLY A 121 1.09 2.32 19.56
CA GLY A 121 0.14 2.12 20.65
C GLY A 121 -0.54 3.38 21.15
N HIS A 122 -0.59 4.42 20.34
CA HIS A 122 -1.31 5.65 20.69
C HIS A 122 -2.81 5.39 20.74
N ASP A 123 -3.54 6.27 21.43
CA ASP A 123 -5.00 6.17 21.56
C ASP A 123 -5.64 6.09 20.16
N LEU A 124 -6.42 5.04 19.96
CA LEU A 124 -7.02 4.76 18.66
C LEU A 124 -7.95 5.89 18.20
N GLN A 125 -8.76 6.44 19.13
CA GLN A 125 -9.66 7.51 18.77
C GLN A 125 -8.91 8.76 18.31
N THR A 126 -7.81 9.08 18.98
CA THR A 126 -6.97 10.20 18.59
C THR A 126 -6.34 9.97 17.22
N CYS A 127 -5.85 8.76 16.95
CA CYS A 127 -5.26 8.43 15.65
C CYS A 127 -6.27 8.61 14.52
N LEU A 128 -7.48 8.10 14.69
CA LEU A 128 -8.51 8.17 13.65
C LEU A 128 -9.03 9.60 13.47
N ARG A 129 -9.16 10.36 14.56
CA ARG A 129 -9.62 11.73 14.49
C ARG A 129 -8.66 12.62 13.70
N ASN A 130 -7.37 12.38 13.83
CA ASN A 130 -6.34 13.19 13.18
C ASN A 130 -6.10 12.80 11.72
N PHE A 131 -6.68 11.69 11.27
CA PHE A 131 -6.64 11.31 9.88
C PHE A 131 -7.71 12.05 9.09
#